data_0cd5dbe8ffa521840797bdaeaeb168b9
#
_entry.id   0cd5dbe8ffa521840797bdaeaeb168b9
#
_cell.length_a   1.000
_cell.length_b   1.000
_cell.length_c   1.000
_cell.angle_alpha   90.00
_cell.angle_beta   90.00
_cell.angle_gamma   90.00
#
_symmetry.space_group_name_H-M   'P 1'
#
loop_
_entity.id
_entity.type
_entity.pdbx_description
1 polymer ?
#
loop_
_entity_poly.entity_id
_entity_poly.type
_entity_poly.pdbx_seq_one_letter_code
_entity_poly.pdbx_strand_id
1 'polypeptide(L)'
;MTTNRRNFLKTATFAGAGAMAGGLISRNVQVQAPSNLTGILESAKKAHSQKFNMSGYAAPAIPVVRVGIIGLGDRGSDAVERLSYIDGVEIKALCDKREVCVKGSQKYLAGIGRAAAKEFFGDENSWKKLLEMPDLDLIYTCTPWILHTPIAVYSMEHGKHVASEVPIARTIEEAWQLVETSEKTKKHCMMLENCCYDFFELLTLNMARQGMFGEIIHGEGAYIHNLMGYNFNKPLDDKQVDGAYTDMWRLKENAVRNGNLYPTHGLGPVCQALNINYGDRMEHLSSVSTFDFTMGPKEKELAAADPFYIPWKDSKFRGNMNTTIVKTAMGKTIMIQHDVSSDHPYSRIHLLQGTKGMVRKFPDEHIALGEEWANEVRMKELYTQYSPEIVKKVGEMAKKVGGHGGMDFIMDWRLMDCLRNGLPLDQSVYDGALWSSVAPLSEWSVANRSQSIDVPDFTGGSWKTNKPHGINLETGGTTKVLDLPEPVEKK
;
A
#
# COMPACT_ATOMS: atom_id res chain seq x y z
N MET A 1 -11.57 47.63 17.73
CA MET A 1 -12.30 46.56 18.45
C MET A 1 -11.75 45.22 17.98
N THR A 2 -10.96 44.59 18.81
CA THR A 2 -10.25 43.33 18.52
C THR A 2 -11.15 42.17 18.90
N THR A 3 -11.68 41.46 17.93
CA THR A 3 -12.45 40.24 18.14
C THR A 3 -11.54 39.02 18.28
N ASN A 4 -11.64 38.39 19.41
CA ASN A 4 -10.78 37.32 19.90
C ASN A 4 -11.13 35.99 19.23
N ARG A 5 -10.15 35.39 18.55
CA ARG A 5 -10.27 34.15 17.77
C ARG A 5 -10.56 32.88 18.57
N ARG A 6 -10.73 32.95 19.88
CA ARG A 6 -11.00 31.78 20.75
C ARG A 6 -12.47 31.35 20.81
N ASN A 7 -13.42 32.11 20.27
CA ASN A 7 -14.86 31.80 20.38
C ASN A 7 -15.46 31.12 19.15
N PHE A 8 -14.68 30.82 18.12
CA PHE A 8 -15.20 30.16 16.90
C PHE A 8 -15.39 28.63 17.04
N LEU A 9 -14.85 28.02 18.08
CA LEU A 9 -14.86 26.55 18.26
C LEU A 9 -15.98 26.02 19.17
N LYS A 10 -16.94 26.86 19.63
CA LYS A 10 -17.93 26.44 20.60
C LYS A 10 -19.40 26.46 20.14
N THR A 11 -19.69 26.73 18.87
CA THR A 11 -21.08 26.80 18.42
C THR A 11 -21.29 26.04 17.13
N ALA A 12 -21.41 24.73 17.22
CA ALA A 12 -22.11 23.89 16.25
C ALA A 12 -22.97 22.88 17.03
N THR A 13 -24.05 23.39 17.64
CA THR A 13 -25.10 22.56 18.22
C THR A 13 -26.28 22.49 17.24
N PHE A 14 -26.80 21.30 17.12
CA PHE A 14 -27.94 20.85 16.29
C PHE A 14 -29.26 21.62 16.52
N ALA A 15 -29.98 21.85 15.43
CA ALA A 15 -31.44 21.82 15.34
C ALA A 15 -31.78 21.72 13.85
N GLY A 16 -32.69 20.93 13.33
CA GLY A 16 -33.82 20.22 13.78
C GLY A 16 -34.73 20.01 12.55
N ALA A 17 -35.47 18.96 12.53
CA ALA A 17 -36.26 18.29 11.52
C ALA A 17 -37.23 19.15 10.67
N GLY A 18 -37.43 18.70 9.41
CA GLY A 18 -38.53 19.05 8.54
C GLY A 18 -38.71 18.01 7.42
N ALA A 19 -39.68 17.11 7.59
CA ALA A 19 -40.01 16.09 6.61
C ALA A 19 -40.78 16.66 5.42
N MET A 20 -40.44 16.22 4.20
CA MET A 20 -41.38 16.04 3.08
C MET A 20 -40.93 14.89 2.20
N ALA A 21 -41.89 14.04 1.87
CA ALA A 21 -41.74 12.81 1.15
C ALA A 21 -41.46 13.03 -0.34
N GLY A 22 -40.49 12.34 -0.86
CA GLY A 22 -40.24 12.15 -2.27
C GLY A 22 -39.22 11.03 -2.40
N GLY A 23 -39.63 9.84 -2.83
CA GLY A 23 -38.81 8.63 -2.87
C GLY A 23 -37.57 8.76 -3.79
N LEU A 24 -36.48 9.15 -3.19
CA LEU A 24 -35.14 8.98 -3.70
C LEU A 24 -34.39 8.11 -2.69
N ILE A 25 -33.85 7.02 -3.14
CA ILE A 25 -33.01 6.15 -2.35
C ILE A 25 -31.82 7.00 -1.87
N SER A 26 -31.96 7.62 -0.70
CA SER A 26 -30.85 8.27 -0.03
C SER A 26 -29.95 7.17 0.53
N ARG A 27 -28.99 6.70 -0.26
CA ARG A 27 -27.81 6.06 0.32
C ARG A 27 -27.16 7.11 1.22
N ASN A 28 -27.30 6.93 2.52
CA ASN A 28 -26.62 7.76 3.52
C ASN A 28 -25.13 7.73 3.23
N VAL A 29 -24.63 8.79 2.60
CA VAL A 29 -23.19 9.08 2.57
C VAL A 29 -22.85 9.49 4.00
N GLN A 30 -22.48 8.54 4.85
CA GLN A 30 -21.84 8.87 6.11
C GLN A 30 -20.51 9.52 5.76
N VAL A 31 -20.47 10.85 5.80
CA VAL A 31 -19.23 11.61 5.83
C VAL A 31 -18.51 11.16 7.10
N GLN A 32 -17.46 10.39 6.96
CA GLN A 32 -16.65 9.98 8.11
C GLN A 32 -16.13 11.24 8.81
N ALA A 33 -16.26 11.27 10.14
CA ALA A 33 -15.69 12.34 10.94
C ALA A 33 -14.19 12.52 10.62
N PRO A 34 -13.65 13.74 10.66
CA PRO A 34 -12.21 13.97 10.51
C PRO A 34 -11.45 13.03 11.46
N SER A 35 -10.33 12.50 10.99
CA SER A 35 -9.44 11.65 11.79
C SER A 35 -9.29 12.27 13.18
N ASN A 36 -9.40 11.46 14.24
CA ASN A 36 -9.28 11.94 15.62
C ASN A 36 -7.84 12.41 15.88
N LEU A 37 -7.55 13.65 15.47
CA LEU A 37 -6.20 14.24 15.58
C LEU A 37 -5.66 14.24 17.01
N THR A 38 -6.56 14.18 18.01
CA THR A 38 -6.17 14.14 19.44
C THR A 38 -5.57 12.78 19.82
N GLY A 39 -6.16 11.67 19.33
CA GLY A 39 -5.66 10.31 19.60
C GLY A 39 -4.33 10.01 18.90
N ILE A 40 -4.02 10.65 17.77
CA ILE A 40 -2.79 10.42 17.02
C ILE A 40 -1.55 10.67 17.88
N LEU A 41 -1.53 11.76 18.64
CA LEU A 41 -0.37 12.13 19.47
C LEU A 41 -0.13 11.10 20.60
N GLU A 42 -1.19 10.58 21.20
CA GLU A 42 -1.11 9.55 22.24
C GLU A 42 -0.65 8.23 21.65
N SER A 43 -1.23 7.82 20.53
CA SER A 43 -0.89 6.58 19.84
C SER A 43 0.53 6.59 19.27
N ALA A 44 1.03 7.77 18.85
CA ALA A 44 2.41 7.96 18.38
C ALA A 44 3.44 7.75 19.50
N LYS A 45 3.09 8.06 20.76
CA LYS A 45 3.95 7.90 21.94
C LYS A 45 3.78 6.54 22.64
N LYS A 46 2.91 5.67 22.14
CA LYS A 46 2.67 4.36 22.74
C LYS A 46 3.98 3.56 22.76
N ALA A 47 4.40 3.15 23.95
CA ALA A 47 5.49 2.19 24.10
C ALA A 47 5.01 0.78 23.76
N HIS A 48 5.77 0.06 22.94
CA HIS A 48 5.47 -1.30 22.58
C HIS A 48 6.32 -2.30 23.37
N SER A 49 5.64 -3.23 24.04
CA SER A 49 6.29 -4.40 24.63
C SER A 49 6.13 -5.57 23.67
N GLN A 50 7.12 -5.76 22.79
CA GLN A 50 7.12 -6.81 21.78
C GLN A 50 7.00 -8.18 22.45
N LYS A 51 5.95 -8.94 22.12
CA LYS A 51 5.69 -10.28 22.65
C LYS A 51 6.37 -11.36 21.83
N PHE A 52 6.56 -11.12 20.57
CA PHE A 52 7.22 -11.99 19.61
C PHE A 52 7.79 -11.16 18.47
N ASN A 53 9.06 -11.39 18.11
CA ASN A 53 9.64 -10.66 17.00
C ASN A 53 9.22 -11.28 15.65
N MET A 54 8.39 -10.57 14.91
CA MET A 54 7.95 -10.99 13.57
C MET A 54 8.99 -10.71 12.48
N SER A 55 10.00 -9.88 12.76
CA SER A 55 11.13 -9.69 11.85
C SER A 55 11.99 -10.95 11.80
N GLY A 56 12.21 -11.48 10.61
CA GLY A 56 12.92 -12.76 10.44
C GLY A 56 12.13 -14.00 10.86
N TYR A 57 10.87 -13.84 11.26
CA TYR A 57 10.04 -14.99 11.54
C TYR A 57 9.74 -15.78 10.24
N ALA A 58 9.97 -17.08 10.30
CA ALA A 58 9.63 -18.04 9.26
C ALA A 58 8.50 -18.96 9.78
N ALA A 59 7.34 -18.89 9.14
CA ALA A 59 6.25 -19.83 9.41
C ALA A 59 6.63 -21.23 8.87
N PRO A 60 6.02 -22.31 9.38
CA PRO A 60 6.19 -23.64 8.78
C PRO A 60 5.90 -23.63 7.28
N ALA A 61 6.70 -24.35 6.50
CA ALA A 61 6.54 -24.44 5.05
C ALA A 61 5.15 -24.96 4.66
N ILE A 62 4.56 -24.35 3.63
CA ILE A 62 3.24 -24.67 3.09
C ILE A 62 3.42 -25.09 1.64
N PRO A 63 3.60 -26.38 1.33
CA PRO A 63 3.92 -26.83 -0.03
C PRO A 63 2.91 -26.39 -1.09
N VAL A 64 1.63 -26.31 -0.73
CA VAL A 64 0.53 -25.77 -1.56
C VAL A 64 -0.19 -24.69 -0.76
N VAL A 65 -0.04 -23.44 -1.18
CA VAL A 65 -0.68 -22.29 -0.54
C VAL A 65 -2.09 -22.13 -1.06
N ARG A 66 -3.08 -22.32 -0.17
CA ARG A 66 -4.51 -22.18 -0.47
C ARG A 66 -4.94 -20.77 -0.18
N VAL A 67 -5.30 -20.03 -1.23
CA VAL A 67 -5.54 -18.57 -1.18
C VAL A 67 -7.04 -18.28 -1.26
N GLY A 68 -7.50 -17.39 -0.36
CA GLY A 68 -8.77 -16.67 -0.49
C GLY A 68 -8.51 -15.23 -0.92
N ILE A 69 -9.16 -14.77 -1.99
CA ILE A 69 -8.99 -13.40 -2.52
C ILE A 69 -10.24 -12.59 -2.22
N ILE A 70 -10.07 -11.41 -1.62
CA ILE A 70 -11.16 -10.53 -1.19
C ILE A 70 -11.00 -9.15 -1.87
N GLY A 71 -12.05 -8.71 -2.57
CA GLY A 71 -12.03 -7.51 -3.41
C GLY A 71 -11.51 -7.85 -4.81
N LEU A 72 -12.42 -7.99 -5.78
CA LEU A 72 -12.14 -8.46 -7.14
C LEU A 72 -12.41 -7.38 -8.20
N GLY A 73 -12.19 -6.12 -7.83
CA GLY A 73 -12.06 -5.02 -8.78
C GLY A 73 -10.72 -5.10 -9.53
N ASP A 74 -10.24 -3.98 -10.09
CA ASP A 74 -8.98 -3.91 -10.85
C ASP A 74 -7.84 -4.73 -10.24
N ARG A 75 -7.45 -4.39 -8.99
CA ARG A 75 -6.29 -5.00 -8.34
C ARG A 75 -6.49 -6.47 -8.01
N GLY A 76 -7.71 -6.85 -7.61
CA GLY A 76 -7.99 -8.22 -7.19
C GLY A 76 -8.16 -9.17 -8.37
N SER A 77 -8.79 -8.75 -9.45
CA SER A 77 -8.87 -9.54 -10.68
C SER A 77 -7.48 -9.80 -11.27
N ASP A 78 -6.61 -8.78 -11.28
CA ASP A 78 -5.21 -8.92 -11.68
C ASP A 78 -4.42 -9.85 -10.75
N ALA A 79 -4.70 -9.84 -9.45
CA ALA A 79 -4.08 -10.78 -8.51
C ALA A 79 -4.50 -12.23 -8.78
N VAL A 80 -5.78 -12.50 -9.12
CA VAL A 80 -6.23 -13.82 -9.57
C VAL A 80 -5.42 -14.29 -10.78
N GLU A 81 -5.19 -13.39 -11.74
CA GLU A 81 -4.39 -13.68 -12.92
C GLU A 81 -2.94 -14.03 -12.52
N ARG A 82 -2.24 -13.14 -11.85
CA ARG A 82 -0.82 -13.32 -11.49
C ARG A 82 -0.57 -14.55 -10.63
N LEU A 83 -1.38 -14.75 -9.59
CA LEU A 83 -1.24 -15.90 -8.69
C LEU A 83 -1.47 -17.24 -9.40
N SER A 84 -2.27 -17.25 -10.46
CA SER A 84 -2.52 -18.46 -11.27
C SER A 84 -1.27 -18.97 -11.98
N TYR A 85 -0.27 -18.13 -12.28
CA TYR A 85 0.99 -18.54 -12.89
C TYR A 85 2.01 -19.11 -11.90
N ILE A 86 1.73 -19.11 -10.61
CA ILE A 86 2.68 -19.55 -9.58
C ILE A 86 2.38 -21.00 -9.20
N ASP A 87 3.38 -21.87 -9.34
CA ASP A 87 3.29 -23.28 -8.95
C ASP A 87 3.06 -23.41 -7.43
N GLY A 88 2.23 -24.40 -7.04
CA GLY A 88 1.87 -24.62 -5.64
C GLY A 88 0.95 -23.54 -5.05
N VAL A 89 0.24 -22.78 -5.88
CA VAL A 89 -0.84 -21.87 -5.47
C VAL A 89 -2.19 -22.43 -5.92
N GLU A 90 -3.13 -22.53 -4.99
CA GLU A 90 -4.53 -22.87 -5.26
C GLU A 90 -5.44 -21.72 -4.83
N ILE A 91 -6.15 -21.10 -5.77
CA ILE A 91 -7.19 -20.12 -5.46
C ILE A 91 -8.46 -20.88 -5.05
N LYS A 92 -8.73 -20.92 -3.74
CA LYS A 92 -9.82 -21.71 -3.16
C LYS A 92 -11.12 -20.95 -2.97
N ALA A 93 -11.02 -19.61 -2.82
CA ALA A 93 -12.18 -18.77 -2.56
C ALA A 93 -12.02 -17.39 -3.19
N LEU A 94 -13.12 -16.87 -3.71
CA LEU A 94 -13.25 -15.55 -4.32
C LEU A 94 -14.37 -14.79 -3.62
N CYS A 95 -14.09 -13.53 -3.22
CA CYS A 95 -15.08 -12.68 -2.54
C CYS A 95 -15.07 -11.26 -3.08
N ASP A 96 -16.23 -10.76 -3.43
CA ASP A 96 -16.51 -9.35 -3.66
C ASP A 96 -17.97 -9.06 -3.29
N LYS A 97 -18.30 -7.83 -2.90
CA LYS A 97 -19.71 -7.44 -2.69
C LYS A 97 -20.52 -7.52 -3.98
N ARG A 98 -19.88 -7.38 -5.14
CA ARG A 98 -20.46 -7.39 -6.47
C ARG A 98 -20.29 -8.77 -7.11
N GLU A 99 -21.40 -9.44 -7.40
CA GLU A 99 -21.41 -10.77 -8.03
C GLU A 99 -20.65 -10.80 -9.36
N VAL A 100 -20.78 -9.74 -10.19
CA VAL A 100 -20.13 -9.66 -11.50
C VAL A 100 -18.60 -9.80 -11.41
N CYS A 101 -17.97 -9.23 -10.37
CA CYS A 101 -16.53 -9.33 -10.15
C CYS A 101 -16.10 -10.77 -9.81
N VAL A 102 -16.89 -11.45 -8.96
CA VAL A 102 -16.66 -12.86 -8.62
C VAL A 102 -16.80 -13.75 -9.84
N LYS A 103 -17.88 -13.58 -10.62
CA LYS A 103 -18.13 -14.35 -11.85
C LYS A 103 -17.06 -14.09 -12.93
N GLY A 104 -16.57 -12.85 -13.04
CA GLY A 104 -15.47 -12.50 -13.95
C GLY A 104 -14.19 -13.28 -13.63
N SER A 105 -13.78 -13.25 -12.35
CA SER A 105 -12.61 -14.01 -11.88
C SER A 105 -12.79 -15.52 -12.03
N GLN A 106 -13.99 -16.05 -11.75
CA GLN A 106 -14.29 -17.46 -11.94
C GLN A 106 -14.22 -17.88 -13.42
N LYS A 107 -14.73 -17.04 -14.33
CA LYS A 107 -14.64 -17.26 -15.77
C LYS A 107 -13.17 -17.29 -16.22
N TYR A 108 -12.34 -16.40 -15.69
CA TYR A 108 -10.89 -16.40 -15.97
C TYR A 108 -10.24 -17.73 -15.54
N LEU A 109 -10.45 -18.19 -14.30
CA LEU A 109 -9.90 -19.45 -13.81
C LEU A 109 -10.32 -20.64 -14.69
N ALA A 110 -11.59 -20.71 -15.08
CA ALA A 110 -12.09 -21.74 -15.98
C ALA A 110 -11.43 -21.68 -17.37
N GLY A 111 -11.22 -20.46 -17.90
CA GLY A 111 -10.59 -20.22 -19.21
C GLY A 111 -9.15 -20.70 -19.31
N ILE A 112 -8.42 -20.72 -18.19
CA ILE A 112 -7.03 -21.20 -18.11
C ILE A 112 -6.91 -22.61 -17.51
N GLY A 113 -8.04 -23.32 -17.35
CA GLY A 113 -8.07 -24.69 -16.83
C GLY A 113 -7.77 -24.84 -15.35
N ARG A 114 -7.93 -23.77 -14.53
CA ARG A 114 -7.81 -23.86 -13.09
C ARG A 114 -9.10 -24.36 -12.45
N ALA A 115 -8.97 -24.98 -11.27
CA ALA A 115 -10.11 -25.45 -10.51
C ALA A 115 -11.03 -24.28 -10.10
N ALA A 116 -12.33 -24.53 -10.05
CA ALA A 116 -13.30 -23.54 -9.58
C ALA A 116 -13.07 -23.21 -8.10
N ALA A 117 -13.11 -21.91 -7.78
CA ALA A 117 -13.06 -21.42 -6.42
C ALA A 117 -14.47 -21.32 -5.81
N LYS A 118 -14.56 -21.37 -4.48
CA LYS A 118 -15.82 -21.11 -3.77
C LYS A 118 -16.13 -19.61 -3.82
N GLU A 119 -17.38 -19.29 -4.12
CA GLU A 119 -17.83 -17.90 -4.37
C GLU A 119 -18.55 -17.30 -3.16
N PHE A 120 -18.24 -16.04 -2.86
CA PHE A 120 -18.87 -15.25 -1.80
C PHE A 120 -19.18 -13.85 -2.32
N PHE A 121 -20.45 -13.44 -2.30
CA PHE A 121 -20.88 -12.12 -2.81
C PHE A 121 -22.23 -11.67 -2.22
N GLY A 122 -22.66 -10.46 -2.58
CA GLY A 122 -24.00 -9.93 -2.31
C GLY A 122 -24.18 -9.26 -0.95
N ASP A 123 -23.19 -9.34 -0.05
CA ASP A 123 -23.21 -8.73 1.28
C ASP A 123 -21.83 -8.12 1.58
N GLU A 124 -21.80 -6.95 2.20
CA GLU A 124 -20.57 -6.27 2.62
C GLU A 124 -19.77 -7.09 3.66
N ASN A 125 -20.39 -8.04 4.35
CA ASN A 125 -19.76 -8.96 5.30
C ASN A 125 -19.46 -10.37 4.72
N SER A 126 -19.69 -10.59 3.44
CA SER A 126 -19.43 -11.91 2.80
C SER A 126 -17.99 -12.40 2.99
N TRP A 127 -17.04 -11.49 3.13
CA TRP A 127 -15.65 -11.81 3.43
C TRP A 127 -15.46 -12.56 4.77
N LYS A 128 -16.32 -12.34 5.79
CA LYS A 128 -16.25 -13.09 7.06
C LYS A 128 -16.55 -14.56 6.85
N LYS A 129 -17.57 -14.88 6.04
CA LYS A 129 -17.91 -16.27 5.69
C LYS A 129 -16.77 -16.96 4.93
N LEU A 130 -16.06 -16.24 4.07
CA LEU A 130 -14.86 -16.77 3.42
C LEU A 130 -13.78 -17.09 4.45
N LEU A 131 -13.54 -16.21 5.42
CA LEU A 131 -12.50 -16.38 6.44
C LEU A 131 -12.78 -17.52 7.42
N GLU A 132 -14.03 -17.95 7.55
CA GLU A 132 -14.43 -19.12 8.34
C GLU A 132 -14.09 -20.46 7.64
N MET A 133 -13.69 -20.46 6.36
CA MET A 133 -13.22 -21.69 5.69
C MET A 133 -11.96 -22.23 6.37
N PRO A 134 -11.93 -23.52 6.76
CA PRO A 134 -10.79 -24.09 7.47
C PRO A 134 -9.59 -24.38 6.55
N ASP A 135 -9.82 -24.48 5.25
CA ASP A 135 -8.87 -24.91 4.22
C ASP A 135 -8.22 -23.75 3.46
N LEU A 136 -8.02 -22.61 4.12
CA LEU A 136 -7.28 -21.45 3.61
C LEU A 136 -6.02 -21.22 4.44
N ASP A 137 -4.91 -20.94 3.75
CA ASP A 137 -3.61 -20.63 4.37
C ASP A 137 -3.31 -19.13 4.33
N LEU A 138 -3.69 -18.48 3.24
CA LEU A 138 -3.41 -17.07 2.97
C LEU A 138 -4.69 -16.34 2.53
N ILE A 139 -4.90 -15.16 3.08
CA ILE A 139 -5.89 -14.20 2.61
C ILE A 139 -5.17 -13.07 1.86
N TYR A 140 -5.60 -12.84 0.63
CA TYR A 140 -5.12 -11.76 -0.23
C TYR A 140 -6.23 -10.73 -0.39
N THR A 141 -6.06 -9.52 0.14
CA THR A 141 -7.12 -8.49 0.14
C THR A 141 -6.78 -7.28 -0.70
N CYS A 142 -7.68 -6.94 -1.63
CA CYS A 142 -7.62 -5.79 -2.54
C CYS A 142 -8.86 -4.89 -2.38
N THR A 143 -9.35 -4.75 -1.17
CA THR A 143 -10.53 -3.97 -0.84
C THR A 143 -10.21 -2.47 -0.72
N PRO A 144 -11.22 -1.57 -0.55
CA PRO A 144 -10.96 -0.20 -0.12
C PRO A 144 -10.24 -0.14 1.23
N TRP A 145 -9.45 0.89 1.47
CA TRP A 145 -8.56 1.04 2.64
C TRP A 145 -9.20 0.76 3.99
N ILE A 146 -10.47 1.16 4.15
CA ILE A 146 -11.22 0.97 5.40
C ILE A 146 -11.37 -0.50 5.82
N LEU A 147 -11.24 -1.44 4.90
CA LEU A 147 -11.39 -2.86 5.14
C LEU A 147 -10.05 -3.61 5.31
N HIS A 148 -8.91 -2.99 4.99
CA HIS A 148 -7.61 -3.66 5.05
C HIS A 148 -7.31 -4.20 6.45
N THR A 149 -7.30 -3.34 7.45
CA THR A 149 -7.02 -3.75 8.84
C THR A 149 -8.08 -4.70 9.41
N PRO A 150 -9.40 -4.44 9.29
CA PRO A 150 -10.41 -5.38 9.79
C PRO A 150 -10.29 -6.79 9.19
N ILE A 151 -10.08 -6.89 7.88
CA ILE A 151 -9.87 -8.19 7.21
C ILE A 151 -8.58 -8.85 7.69
N ALA A 152 -7.48 -8.10 7.78
CA ALA A 152 -6.19 -8.63 8.19
C ALA A 152 -6.21 -9.18 9.63
N VAL A 153 -6.78 -8.42 10.56
CA VAL A 153 -6.91 -8.84 11.96
C VAL A 153 -7.77 -10.10 12.07
N TYR A 154 -8.96 -10.07 11.48
CA TYR A 154 -9.87 -11.22 11.53
C TYR A 154 -9.25 -12.47 10.91
N SER A 155 -8.50 -12.32 9.80
CA SER A 155 -7.79 -13.43 9.15
C SER A 155 -6.74 -14.06 10.06
N MET A 156 -5.90 -13.25 10.70
CA MET A 156 -4.87 -13.73 11.61
C MET A 156 -5.46 -14.41 12.85
N GLU A 157 -6.54 -13.88 13.40
CA GLU A 157 -7.27 -14.49 14.52
C GLU A 157 -7.92 -15.83 14.14
N HIS A 158 -8.24 -16.03 12.85
CA HIS A 158 -8.73 -17.30 12.31
C HIS A 158 -7.62 -18.20 11.74
N GLY A 159 -6.36 -17.94 12.12
CA GLY A 159 -5.23 -18.79 11.84
C GLY A 159 -4.65 -18.71 10.42
N LYS A 160 -4.94 -17.66 9.66
CA LYS A 160 -4.49 -17.47 8.29
C LYS A 160 -3.42 -16.39 8.19
N HIS A 161 -2.46 -16.54 7.28
CA HIS A 161 -1.56 -15.48 6.87
C HIS A 161 -2.32 -14.44 6.05
N VAL A 162 -1.78 -13.22 5.97
CA VAL A 162 -2.42 -12.10 5.26
C VAL A 162 -1.44 -11.40 4.34
N ALA A 163 -1.90 -11.08 3.14
CA ALA A 163 -1.31 -10.14 2.21
C ALA A 163 -2.36 -9.07 1.88
N SER A 164 -2.09 -7.82 2.16
CA SER A 164 -3.04 -6.72 1.99
C SER A 164 -2.48 -5.64 1.08
N GLU A 165 -3.30 -5.15 0.16
CA GLU A 165 -3.01 -3.97 -0.64
C GLU A 165 -2.71 -2.74 0.25
N VAL A 166 -2.09 -1.76 -0.35
CA VAL A 166 -1.52 -0.57 0.30
C VAL A 166 -2.52 0.59 0.41
N PRO A 167 -2.42 1.38 1.50
CA PRO A 167 -1.73 1.14 2.77
C PRO A 167 -2.47 0.10 3.61
N ILE A 168 -1.75 -0.64 4.44
CA ILE A 168 -2.38 -1.71 5.25
C ILE A 168 -3.16 -1.18 6.44
N ALA A 169 -2.84 0.03 6.90
CA ALA A 169 -3.51 0.74 8.01
C ALA A 169 -3.79 2.20 7.63
N ARG A 170 -4.90 2.74 8.11
CA ARG A 170 -5.33 4.14 7.91
C ARG A 170 -5.02 5.02 9.12
N THR A 171 -4.97 4.42 10.30
CA THR A 171 -4.70 5.09 11.57
C THR A 171 -3.53 4.42 12.30
N ILE A 172 -3.00 5.08 13.32
CA ILE A 172 -1.92 4.52 14.15
C ILE A 172 -2.45 3.39 15.02
N GLU A 173 -3.69 3.49 15.48
CA GLU A 173 -4.37 2.43 16.24
C GLU A 173 -4.52 1.16 15.41
N GLU A 174 -4.92 1.29 14.13
CA GLU A 174 -4.99 0.18 13.18
C GLU A 174 -3.60 -0.46 12.98
N ALA A 175 -2.55 0.36 12.82
CA ALA A 175 -1.18 -0.14 12.70
C ALA A 175 -0.74 -0.93 13.95
N TRP A 176 -1.04 -0.44 15.15
CA TRP A 176 -0.79 -1.17 16.39
C TRP A 176 -1.58 -2.47 16.48
N GLN A 177 -2.85 -2.46 16.08
CA GLN A 177 -3.70 -3.65 16.08
C GLN A 177 -3.13 -4.76 15.18
N LEU A 178 -2.62 -4.40 14.00
CA LEU A 178 -1.97 -5.35 13.09
C LEU A 178 -0.72 -5.97 13.71
N VAL A 179 0.15 -5.14 14.29
CA VAL A 179 1.39 -5.61 14.95
C VAL A 179 1.08 -6.54 16.10
N GLU A 180 0.23 -6.11 17.03
CA GLU A 180 -0.13 -6.89 18.22
C GLU A 180 -0.81 -8.22 17.86
N THR A 181 -1.67 -8.22 16.82
CA THR A 181 -2.34 -9.42 16.35
C THR A 181 -1.36 -10.38 15.68
N SER A 182 -0.47 -9.88 14.83
CA SER A 182 0.54 -10.69 14.14
C SER A 182 1.49 -11.36 15.15
N GLU A 183 1.99 -10.60 16.13
CA GLU A 183 2.83 -11.14 17.22
C GLU A 183 2.10 -12.21 18.05
N LYS A 184 0.84 -11.96 18.42
CA LYS A 184 0.01 -12.87 19.22
C LYS A 184 -0.26 -14.18 18.50
N THR A 185 -0.61 -14.08 17.21
CA THR A 185 -1.04 -15.26 16.41
C THR A 185 0.11 -15.93 15.67
N LYS A 186 1.27 -15.29 15.59
CA LYS A 186 2.42 -15.71 14.77
C LYS A 186 2.01 -15.97 13.31
N LYS A 187 1.15 -15.08 12.77
CA LYS A 187 0.77 -15.10 11.37
C LYS A 187 1.44 -13.95 10.64
N HIS A 188 1.97 -14.25 9.46
CA HIS A 188 2.48 -13.20 8.58
C HIS A 188 1.35 -12.24 8.22
N CYS A 189 1.67 -10.95 8.25
CA CYS A 189 0.83 -9.87 7.76
C CYS A 189 1.70 -8.97 6.88
N MET A 190 1.67 -9.19 5.58
CA MET A 190 2.47 -8.47 4.60
C MET A 190 1.63 -7.38 3.95
N MET A 191 2.14 -6.17 3.90
CA MET A 191 1.64 -5.15 2.99
C MET A 191 2.22 -5.39 1.61
N LEU A 192 1.36 -5.35 0.59
CA LEU A 192 1.74 -5.62 -0.80
C LEU A 192 2.35 -4.36 -1.46
N GLU A 193 3.48 -3.91 -0.91
CA GLU A 193 4.22 -2.77 -1.46
C GLU A 193 5.07 -3.21 -2.65
N ASN A 194 4.45 -3.20 -3.81
CA ASN A 194 4.99 -3.68 -5.06
C ASN A 194 6.21 -2.88 -5.56
N CYS A 195 6.31 -1.59 -5.23
CA CYS A 195 7.43 -0.76 -5.68
C CYS A 195 8.77 -1.21 -5.10
N CYS A 196 8.78 -1.96 -3.99
CA CYS A 196 9.97 -2.62 -3.48
C CYS A 196 10.50 -3.72 -4.41
N TYR A 197 9.70 -4.17 -5.37
CA TYR A 197 10.02 -5.24 -6.33
C TYR A 197 10.16 -4.74 -7.77
N ASP A 198 10.17 -3.44 -7.99
CA ASP A 198 10.48 -2.85 -9.30
C ASP A 198 11.96 -3.10 -9.66
N PHE A 199 12.25 -3.29 -10.91
CA PHE A 199 13.55 -3.72 -11.42
C PHE A 199 14.70 -2.78 -11.01
N PHE A 200 14.50 -1.46 -11.11
CA PHE A 200 15.51 -0.49 -10.72
C PHE A 200 15.65 -0.38 -9.21
N GLU A 201 14.56 -0.43 -8.46
CA GLU A 201 14.56 -0.43 -7.00
C GLU A 201 15.28 -1.69 -6.46
N LEU A 202 15.03 -2.86 -7.04
CA LEU A 202 15.75 -4.09 -6.68
C LEU A 202 17.24 -4.04 -7.06
N LEU A 203 17.58 -3.47 -8.22
CA LEU A 203 18.97 -3.25 -8.62
C LEU A 203 19.70 -2.36 -7.62
N THR A 204 19.12 -1.20 -7.33
CA THR A 204 19.75 -0.20 -6.44
C THR A 204 19.79 -0.66 -4.99
N LEU A 205 18.80 -1.42 -4.53
CA LEU A 205 18.83 -2.08 -3.23
C LEU A 205 19.98 -3.09 -3.12
N ASN A 206 20.18 -3.92 -4.16
CA ASN A 206 21.28 -4.87 -4.18
C ASN A 206 22.65 -4.18 -4.18
N MET A 207 22.79 -3.10 -4.94
CA MET A 207 24.00 -2.27 -4.95
C MET A 207 24.24 -1.59 -3.59
N ALA A 208 23.19 -1.05 -2.95
CA ALA A 208 23.28 -0.45 -1.63
C ALA A 208 23.74 -1.45 -0.57
N ARG A 209 23.18 -2.66 -0.58
CA ARG A 209 23.58 -3.76 0.34
C ARG A 209 25.00 -4.25 0.14
N GLN A 210 25.55 -4.09 -1.07
CA GLN A 210 26.96 -4.36 -1.37
C GLN A 210 27.89 -3.15 -1.06
N GLY A 211 27.34 -2.06 -0.49
CA GLY A 211 28.11 -0.89 -0.08
C GLY A 211 28.58 0.00 -1.23
N MET A 212 28.03 -0.16 -2.44
CA MET A 212 28.47 0.58 -3.64
C MET A 212 28.32 2.09 -3.51
N PHE A 213 27.28 2.53 -2.75
CA PHE A 213 27.02 3.96 -2.53
C PHE A 213 27.65 4.48 -1.22
N GLY A 214 28.42 3.65 -0.51
CA GLY A 214 28.89 3.96 0.85
C GLY A 214 27.75 3.96 1.86
N GLU A 215 27.81 4.81 2.89
CA GLU A 215 26.69 5.00 3.81
C GLU A 215 25.59 5.82 3.13
N ILE A 216 24.38 5.30 3.05
CA ILE A 216 23.21 6.04 2.55
C ILE A 216 22.80 7.04 3.65
N ILE A 217 22.82 8.32 3.32
CA ILE A 217 22.57 9.42 4.27
C ILE A 217 21.22 10.11 4.07
N HIS A 218 20.67 10.00 2.85
CA HIS A 218 19.40 10.60 2.49
C HIS A 218 18.68 9.78 1.43
N GLY A 219 17.33 9.78 1.49
CA GLY A 219 16.49 9.21 0.48
C GLY A 219 15.29 10.07 0.17
N GLU A 220 14.84 10.04 -1.10
CA GLU A 220 13.62 10.73 -1.52
C GLU A 220 12.69 9.76 -2.23
N GLY A 221 11.42 9.83 -1.89
CA GLY A 221 10.37 9.08 -2.54
C GLY A 221 9.11 9.90 -2.77
N ALA A 222 8.20 9.40 -3.59
CA ALA A 222 6.93 10.09 -3.83
C ALA A 222 5.84 9.13 -4.30
N TYR A 223 4.60 9.60 -4.26
CA TYR A 223 3.53 9.15 -5.11
C TYR A 223 2.89 10.36 -5.79
N ILE A 224 3.40 10.68 -6.96
CA ILE A 224 2.97 11.80 -7.81
C ILE A 224 2.27 11.17 -9.03
N HIS A 225 0.93 11.18 -9.02
CA HIS A 225 0.13 10.45 -10.00
C HIS A 225 -1.25 11.11 -10.16
N ASN A 226 -1.52 11.73 -11.30
CA ASN A 226 -2.83 12.31 -11.53
C ASN A 226 -3.92 11.23 -11.56
N LEU A 227 -4.76 11.23 -10.54
CA LEU A 227 -5.88 10.30 -10.36
C LEU A 227 -7.25 10.99 -10.41
N MET A 228 -7.31 12.21 -10.95
CA MET A 228 -8.55 13.01 -11.00
C MET A 228 -9.67 12.24 -11.72
N GLY A 229 -9.39 11.60 -12.85
CA GLY A 229 -10.36 10.80 -13.58
C GLY A 229 -10.94 9.67 -12.75
N TYR A 230 -10.10 8.94 -12.00
CA TYR A 230 -10.54 7.83 -11.16
C TYR A 230 -11.30 8.28 -9.91
N ASN A 231 -10.87 9.38 -9.29
CA ASN A 231 -11.50 9.88 -8.06
C ASN A 231 -12.95 10.34 -8.27
N PHE A 232 -13.26 10.91 -9.43
CA PHE A 232 -14.59 11.44 -9.75
C PHE A 232 -15.45 10.49 -10.61
N ASN A 233 -15.02 9.26 -10.84
CA ASN A 233 -15.83 8.27 -11.52
C ASN A 233 -17.09 7.95 -10.71
N LYS A 234 -18.25 7.99 -11.38
CA LYS A 234 -19.51 7.55 -10.77
C LYS A 234 -19.44 6.08 -10.36
N PRO A 235 -20.24 5.68 -9.36
CA PRO A 235 -20.41 4.27 -9.06
C PRO A 235 -20.82 3.49 -10.30
N LEU A 236 -20.20 2.33 -10.48
CA LEU A 236 -20.54 1.41 -11.54
C LEU A 236 -21.92 0.79 -11.31
N ASP A 237 -22.62 0.47 -12.38
CA ASP A 237 -23.76 -0.43 -12.24
C ASP A 237 -23.30 -1.87 -11.94
N ASP A 238 -24.24 -2.73 -11.53
CA ASP A 238 -23.94 -4.09 -11.10
C ASP A 238 -23.48 -5.02 -12.27
N LYS A 239 -23.44 -4.50 -13.50
CA LYS A 239 -23.03 -5.26 -14.70
C LYS A 239 -21.61 -4.95 -15.15
N GLN A 240 -21.00 -3.89 -14.64
CA GLN A 240 -19.64 -3.46 -15.02
C GLN A 240 -18.60 -4.04 -14.08
N VAL A 241 -17.56 -4.65 -14.62
CA VAL A 241 -16.41 -5.18 -13.85
C VAL A 241 -15.40 -4.07 -13.57
N ASP A 242 -15.13 -3.22 -14.56
CA ASP A 242 -14.08 -2.20 -14.49
C ASP A 242 -14.54 -0.91 -13.82
N GLY A 243 -13.63 -0.29 -13.12
CA GLY A 243 -13.77 1.03 -12.52
C GLY A 243 -12.97 1.16 -11.23
N ALA A 244 -11.79 1.76 -11.35
CA ALA A 244 -10.98 2.10 -10.19
C ALA A 244 -11.81 2.98 -9.22
N TYR A 245 -11.61 2.72 -7.92
CA TYR A 245 -12.24 3.46 -6.83
C TYR A 245 -13.78 3.44 -6.80
N THR A 246 -14.34 2.27 -7.04
CA THR A 246 -15.79 2.01 -6.94
C THR A 246 -16.42 2.73 -5.74
N ASP A 247 -17.63 3.30 -5.94
CA ASP A 247 -18.33 4.11 -4.94
C ASP A 247 -17.56 5.35 -4.48
N MET A 248 -16.60 5.85 -5.26
CA MET A 248 -15.81 7.05 -4.99
C MET A 248 -15.11 7.00 -3.61
N TRP A 249 -14.74 5.80 -3.15
CA TRP A 249 -14.19 5.63 -1.79
C TRP A 249 -12.92 6.47 -1.57
N ARG A 250 -12.06 6.61 -2.59
CA ARG A 250 -10.83 7.39 -2.48
C ARG A 250 -11.08 8.89 -2.49
N LEU A 251 -12.10 9.37 -3.21
CA LEU A 251 -12.53 10.76 -3.13
C LEU A 251 -13.02 11.10 -1.72
N LYS A 252 -13.74 10.17 -1.07
CA LYS A 252 -14.17 10.32 0.34
C LYS A 252 -12.98 10.50 1.28
N GLU A 253 -11.92 9.70 1.13
CA GLU A 253 -10.67 9.88 1.89
C GLU A 253 -10.05 11.26 1.64
N ASN A 254 -9.95 11.70 0.38
CA ASN A 254 -9.40 13.01 0.00
C ASN A 254 -10.24 14.19 0.50
N ALA A 255 -11.54 14.00 0.77
CA ALA A 255 -12.45 15.04 1.27
C ALA A 255 -12.38 15.24 2.79
N VAL A 256 -11.87 14.27 3.56
CA VAL A 256 -11.88 14.32 5.02
C VAL A 256 -10.48 14.31 5.65
N ARG A 257 -9.44 14.06 4.85
CA ARG A 257 -8.05 13.89 5.28
C ARG A 257 -7.13 14.87 4.54
N ASN A 258 -6.07 15.37 5.19
CA ASN A 258 -5.09 16.27 4.56
C ASN A 258 -3.68 15.98 5.04
N GLY A 259 -2.91 15.28 4.24
CA GLY A 259 -1.54 14.90 4.51
C GLY A 259 -0.98 14.05 3.38
N ASN A 260 0.05 13.27 3.65
CA ASN A 260 0.59 12.27 2.75
C ASN A 260 -0.21 10.98 2.88
N LEU A 261 -1.34 10.86 2.17
CA LEU A 261 -2.26 9.75 2.34
C LEU A 261 -1.79 8.43 1.70
N TYR A 262 -0.74 8.48 0.89
CA TYR A 262 -0.23 7.30 0.17
C TYR A 262 1.31 7.29 0.10
N PRO A 263 1.99 7.21 1.25
CA PRO A 263 3.46 7.34 1.31
C PRO A 263 4.20 6.12 0.80
N THR A 264 3.59 4.94 0.82
CA THR A 264 4.25 3.64 0.82
C THR A 264 5.05 3.35 -0.44
N HIS A 265 4.55 3.73 -1.63
CA HIS A 265 5.24 3.47 -2.90
C HIS A 265 6.59 4.17 -3.05
N GLY A 266 6.71 5.38 -2.53
CA GLY A 266 8.00 6.07 -2.49
C GLY A 266 8.83 5.67 -1.28
N LEU A 267 8.16 5.43 -0.15
CA LEU A 267 8.81 5.21 1.15
C LEU A 267 9.39 3.81 1.30
N GLY A 268 8.68 2.77 0.86
CA GLY A 268 9.10 1.37 1.02
C GLY A 268 10.50 1.08 0.47
N PRO A 269 10.76 1.36 -0.82
CA PRO A 269 12.10 1.14 -1.39
C PRO A 269 13.20 1.96 -0.70
N VAL A 270 12.90 3.20 -0.31
CA VAL A 270 13.83 4.07 0.44
C VAL A 270 14.13 3.48 1.82
N CYS A 271 13.10 3.01 2.55
CA CYS A 271 13.28 2.38 3.86
C CYS A 271 14.11 1.11 3.79
N GLN A 272 13.91 0.28 2.76
CA GLN A 272 14.74 -0.91 2.56
C GLN A 272 16.21 -0.57 2.33
N ALA A 273 16.50 0.46 1.53
CA ALA A 273 17.86 0.91 1.27
C ALA A 273 18.55 1.55 2.50
N LEU A 274 17.77 2.24 3.35
CA LEU A 274 18.27 2.86 4.58
C LEU A 274 18.31 1.88 5.76
N ASN A 275 17.87 0.64 5.60
CA ASN A 275 17.73 -0.37 6.65
C ASN A 275 16.81 0.06 7.81
N ILE A 276 15.72 0.75 7.52
CA ILE A 276 14.70 1.12 8.50
C ILE A 276 14.04 -0.18 9.04
N ASN A 277 13.88 -0.30 10.35
CA ASN A 277 13.54 -1.49 11.13
C ASN A 277 14.66 -2.57 11.23
N TYR A 278 15.82 -2.35 10.59
CA TYR A 278 16.92 -3.31 10.45
C TYR A 278 18.29 -2.66 10.70
N GLY A 279 18.42 -1.89 11.77
CA GLY A 279 19.62 -1.13 12.16
C GLY A 279 19.36 0.37 12.30
N ASP A 280 18.23 0.87 11.77
CA ASP A 280 17.76 2.24 11.93
C ASP A 280 16.25 2.26 12.14
N ARG A 281 15.68 3.40 12.53
CA ARG A 281 14.23 3.63 12.62
C ARG A 281 13.90 5.10 12.30
N MET A 282 12.69 5.36 11.87
CA MET A 282 12.17 6.73 11.85
C MET A 282 12.01 7.22 13.30
N GLU A 283 12.46 8.44 13.56
CA GLU A 283 12.39 9.04 14.89
C GLU A 283 11.24 10.04 15.00
N HIS A 284 11.22 11.02 14.11
CA HIS A 284 10.17 12.03 14.02
C HIS A 284 10.00 12.53 12.60
N LEU A 285 8.86 13.15 12.32
CA LEU A 285 8.57 13.77 11.03
C LEU A 285 7.91 15.14 11.18
N SER A 286 8.04 15.94 10.13
CA SER A 286 7.26 17.15 9.91
C SER A 286 6.68 17.15 8.50
N SER A 287 5.48 17.71 8.34
CA SER A 287 4.77 17.68 7.06
C SER A 287 4.08 19.00 6.75
N VAL A 288 4.07 19.38 5.48
CA VAL A 288 3.40 20.57 4.97
C VAL A 288 2.59 20.20 3.73
N SER A 289 1.38 20.77 3.62
CA SER A 289 0.54 20.65 2.43
C SER A 289 0.26 22.01 1.82
N THR A 290 0.13 22.05 0.50
CA THR A 290 -0.47 23.20 -0.20
C THR A 290 -1.96 23.30 0.12
N PHE A 291 -2.64 24.34 -0.34
CA PHE A 291 -4.10 24.33 -0.45
C PHE A 291 -4.54 23.45 -1.61
N ASP A 292 -5.85 23.13 -1.65
CA ASP A 292 -6.49 22.51 -2.80
C ASP A 292 -6.71 23.53 -3.91
N PHE A 293 -6.12 23.28 -5.07
CA PHE A 293 -6.25 24.11 -6.28
C PHE A 293 -6.95 23.37 -7.43
N THR A 294 -7.28 22.11 -7.27
CA THR A 294 -7.78 21.26 -8.38
C THR A 294 -9.04 20.50 -8.07
N MET A 295 -9.12 19.75 -6.96
CA MET A 295 -10.28 18.89 -6.65
C MET A 295 -11.55 19.70 -6.40
N GLY A 296 -11.50 20.75 -5.59
CA GLY A 296 -12.65 21.61 -5.32
C GLY A 296 -13.13 22.37 -6.53
N PRO A 297 -12.27 23.00 -7.36
CA PRO A 297 -12.66 23.54 -8.65
C PRO A 297 -13.30 22.52 -9.58
N LYS A 298 -12.74 21.29 -9.70
CA LYS A 298 -13.29 20.23 -10.54
C LYS A 298 -14.66 19.75 -10.04
N GLU A 299 -14.82 19.62 -8.73
CA GLU A 299 -16.09 19.25 -8.11
C GLU A 299 -17.19 20.27 -8.46
N LYS A 300 -16.89 21.58 -8.35
CA LYS A 300 -17.85 22.65 -8.69
C LYS A 300 -18.24 22.62 -10.16
N GLU A 301 -17.29 22.37 -11.06
CA GLU A 301 -17.54 22.18 -12.48
C GLU A 301 -18.50 21.00 -12.72
N LEU A 302 -18.22 19.85 -12.10
CA LEU A 302 -19.04 18.65 -12.21
C LEU A 302 -20.44 18.84 -11.62
N ALA A 303 -20.55 19.48 -10.44
CA ALA A 303 -21.83 19.74 -9.80
C ALA A 303 -22.71 20.73 -10.60
N ALA A 304 -22.13 21.62 -11.39
CA ALA A 304 -22.86 22.51 -12.28
C ALA A 304 -23.39 21.76 -13.53
N ALA A 305 -22.71 20.71 -13.96
CA ALA A 305 -23.07 19.92 -15.14
C ALA A 305 -23.97 18.71 -14.81
N ASP A 306 -23.85 18.14 -13.62
CA ASP A 306 -24.50 16.89 -13.24
C ASP A 306 -24.95 16.88 -11.77
N PRO A 307 -26.27 16.79 -11.49
CA PRO A 307 -26.82 16.77 -10.13
C PRO A 307 -26.24 15.69 -9.20
N PHE A 308 -25.66 14.62 -9.75
CA PHE A 308 -25.02 13.56 -8.98
C PHE A 308 -23.91 14.10 -8.07
N TYR A 309 -23.17 15.13 -8.49
CA TYR A 309 -22.06 15.70 -7.74
C TYR A 309 -22.44 16.80 -6.75
N ILE A 310 -23.70 17.28 -6.75
CA ILE A 310 -24.15 18.34 -5.84
C ILE A 310 -23.83 18.05 -4.35
N PRO A 311 -23.95 16.80 -3.83
CA PRO A 311 -23.61 16.51 -2.43
C PRO A 311 -22.17 16.78 -2.04
N TRP A 312 -21.28 16.93 -3.01
CA TRP A 312 -19.84 17.19 -2.80
C TRP A 312 -19.46 18.66 -2.92
N LYS A 313 -20.38 19.53 -3.42
CA LYS A 313 -20.13 20.92 -3.84
C LYS A 313 -19.37 21.78 -2.84
N ASP A 314 -19.52 21.52 -1.56
CA ASP A 314 -18.85 22.30 -0.50
C ASP A 314 -17.79 21.46 0.25
N SER A 315 -17.37 20.35 -0.30
CA SER A 315 -16.34 19.51 0.27
C SER A 315 -15.00 20.24 0.29
N LYS A 316 -14.27 20.06 1.38
CA LYS A 316 -12.90 20.57 1.52
C LYS A 316 -11.94 19.42 1.27
N PHE A 317 -11.33 19.42 0.10
CA PHE A 317 -10.37 18.41 -0.25
C PHE A 317 -8.99 18.69 0.33
N ARG A 318 -8.17 17.66 0.42
CA ARG A 318 -6.75 17.78 0.78
C ARG A 318 -6.02 18.76 -0.15
N GLY A 319 -4.89 19.30 0.31
CA GLY A 319 -4.00 20.08 -0.56
C GLY A 319 -3.42 19.21 -1.70
N ASN A 320 -3.08 19.82 -2.82
CA ASN A 320 -2.50 19.12 -3.95
C ASN A 320 -1.21 18.40 -3.56
N MET A 321 -0.14 19.16 -3.33
CA MET A 321 1.16 18.63 -2.94
C MET A 321 1.31 18.59 -1.42
N ASN A 322 1.65 17.41 -0.90
CA ASN A 322 2.18 17.25 0.45
C ASN A 322 3.67 16.91 0.39
N THR A 323 4.46 17.50 1.28
CA THR A 323 5.87 17.16 1.48
C THR A 323 6.08 16.84 2.95
N THR A 324 6.60 15.64 3.22
CA THR A 324 6.92 15.14 4.55
C THR A 324 8.42 14.88 4.65
N ILE A 325 9.05 15.36 5.71
CA ILE A 325 10.47 15.12 6.00
C ILE A 325 10.55 14.29 7.28
N VAL A 326 11.31 13.21 7.23
CA VAL A 326 11.55 12.29 8.35
C VAL A 326 13.02 12.37 8.76
N LYS A 327 13.28 12.39 10.06
CA LYS A 327 14.59 12.17 10.65
C LYS A 327 14.65 10.76 11.21
N THR A 328 15.76 10.06 10.99
CA THR A 328 15.99 8.74 11.55
C THR A 328 16.85 8.78 12.80
N ALA A 329 16.79 7.73 13.62
CA ALA A 329 17.55 7.61 14.87
C ALA A 329 19.07 7.56 14.61
N MET A 330 19.51 7.04 13.47
CA MET A 330 20.92 7.03 13.05
C MET A 330 21.35 8.31 12.34
N GLY A 331 20.51 9.34 12.32
CA GLY A 331 20.87 10.66 11.81
C GLY A 331 20.64 10.88 10.32
N LYS A 332 20.01 9.94 9.61
CA LYS A 332 19.66 10.04 8.18
C LYS A 332 18.37 10.85 8.00
N THR A 333 18.08 11.22 6.75
CA THR A 333 16.85 11.94 6.42
C THR A 333 16.11 11.28 5.25
N ILE A 334 14.78 11.39 5.26
CA ILE A 334 13.93 10.94 4.17
C ILE A 334 12.95 12.05 3.81
N MET A 335 12.77 12.32 2.51
CA MET A 335 11.73 13.20 2.00
C MET A 335 10.69 12.38 1.22
N ILE A 336 9.41 12.56 1.54
CA ILE A 336 8.32 11.88 0.85
C ILE A 336 7.28 12.89 0.37
N GLN A 337 6.94 12.84 -0.93
CA GLN A 337 5.94 13.70 -1.55
C GLN A 337 4.69 12.92 -2.00
N HIS A 338 3.55 13.61 -2.02
CA HIS A 338 2.28 13.03 -2.45
C HIS A 338 1.42 14.07 -3.16
N ASP A 339 1.11 13.81 -4.43
CA ASP A 339 0.12 14.56 -5.21
C ASP A 339 -0.66 13.60 -6.11
N VAL A 340 -2.00 13.65 -6.05
CA VAL A 340 -2.88 12.79 -6.86
C VAL A 340 -3.90 13.58 -7.69
N SER A 341 -3.70 14.87 -7.85
CA SER A 341 -4.70 15.75 -8.42
C SER A 341 -4.18 16.82 -9.39
N SER A 342 -2.86 16.98 -9.50
CA SER A 342 -2.27 17.92 -10.44
C SER A 342 -1.85 17.22 -11.74
N ASP A 343 -1.86 17.96 -12.87
CA ASP A 343 -1.35 17.49 -14.15
C ASP A 343 0.18 17.46 -14.14
N HIS A 344 0.75 16.28 -14.20
CA HIS A 344 2.19 16.05 -14.25
C HIS A 344 2.50 14.62 -14.68
N PRO A 345 3.71 14.33 -15.18
CA PRO A 345 4.17 12.97 -15.39
C PRO A 345 4.20 12.16 -14.09
N TYR A 346 3.92 10.87 -14.20
CA TYR A 346 4.04 9.95 -13.06
C TYR A 346 5.45 9.95 -12.48
N SER A 347 5.57 10.01 -11.14
CA SER A 347 6.86 9.92 -10.46
C SER A 347 6.74 9.33 -9.06
N ARG A 348 7.67 8.42 -8.73
CA ARG A 348 7.95 8.00 -7.35
C ARG A 348 9.25 8.62 -6.81
N ILE A 349 9.90 9.48 -7.59
CA ILE A 349 11.23 10.04 -7.36
C ILE A 349 12.28 8.93 -7.28
N HIS A 350 12.31 8.14 -6.24
CA HIS A 350 13.32 7.13 -5.91
C HIS A 350 14.74 7.66 -6.07
N LEU A 351 15.17 8.49 -5.12
CA LEU A 351 16.52 9.00 -5.00
C LEU A 351 17.16 8.45 -3.73
N LEU A 352 18.37 7.93 -3.85
CA LEU A 352 19.21 7.54 -2.71
C LEU A 352 20.53 8.29 -2.82
N GLN A 353 20.89 9.02 -1.77
CA GLN A 353 22.17 9.72 -1.67
C GLN A 353 23.06 9.01 -0.66
N GLY A 354 24.17 8.49 -1.13
CA GLY A 354 25.21 7.91 -0.30
C GLY A 354 26.48 8.77 -0.25
N THR A 355 27.46 8.32 0.54
CA THR A 355 28.76 9.00 0.69
C THR A 355 29.72 8.75 -0.46
N LYS A 356 29.42 7.77 -1.34
CA LYS A 356 30.27 7.37 -2.48
C LYS A 356 29.52 7.32 -3.81
N GLY A 357 28.24 7.67 -3.82
CA GLY A 357 27.42 7.66 -5.03
C GLY A 357 25.97 7.94 -4.73
N MET A 358 25.19 8.04 -5.78
CA MET A 358 23.76 8.29 -5.70
C MET A 358 22.99 7.63 -6.84
N VAL A 359 21.69 7.50 -6.66
CA VAL A 359 20.77 7.04 -7.69
C VAL A 359 19.57 7.96 -7.78
N ARG A 360 18.95 8.02 -8.96
CA ARG A 360 17.66 8.66 -9.21
C ARG A 360 16.95 7.91 -10.32
N LYS A 361 15.64 7.63 -10.16
CA LYS A 361 14.87 6.91 -11.18
C LYS A 361 14.12 7.84 -12.13
N PHE A 362 13.43 8.84 -11.60
CA PHE A 362 12.53 9.68 -12.38
C PHE A 362 13.15 11.05 -12.70
N PRO A 363 12.96 11.60 -13.93
CA PRO A 363 12.19 11.02 -15.03
C PRO A 363 12.89 9.84 -15.70
N ASP A 364 14.22 9.73 -15.61
CA ASP A 364 15.03 8.67 -16.20
C ASP A 364 15.98 8.05 -15.16
N GLU A 365 16.31 6.80 -15.35
CA GLU A 365 17.17 6.03 -14.44
C GLU A 365 18.65 6.47 -14.55
N HIS A 366 19.19 6.90 -13.43
CA HIS A 366 20.58 7.35 -13.32
C HIS A 366 21.26 6.76 -12.08
N ILE A 367 22.49 6.32 -12.25
CA ILE A 367 23.37 5.87 -11.17
C ILE A 367 24.70 6.62 -11.29
N ALA A 368 25.19 7.19 -10.19
CA ALA A 368 26.53 7.73 -10.07
C ALA A 368 27.32 6.95 -9.02
N LEU A 369 28.50 6.51 -9.36
CA LEU A 369 29.51 5.98 -8.44
C LEU A 369 30.67 6.98 -8.45
N GLY A 370 30.67 7.90 -7.49
CA GLY A 370 31.48 9.12 -7.51
C GLY A 370 30.65 10.33 -7.95
N GLU A 371 31.22 11.26 -8.71
CA GLU A 371 30.62 12.55 -9.05
C GLU A 371 29.88 12.57 -10.41
N GLU A 372 30.11 11.57 -11.27
CA GLU A 372 29.57 11.55 -12.63
C GLU A 372 28.49 10.47 -12.81
N TRP A 373 27.45 10.80 -13.57
CA TRP A 373 26.42 9.84 -13.96
C TRP A 373 26.98 8.77 -14.90
N ALA A 374 26.63 7.52 -14.66
CA ALA A 374 26.91 6.43 -15.57
C ALA A 374 26.28 6.70 -16.96
N ASN A 375 27.07 6.55 -18.02
CA ASN A 375 26.56 6.56 -19.38
C ASN A 375 25.80 5.27 -19.72
N GLU A 376 25.16 5.18 -20.87
CA GLU A 376 24.35 4.03 -21.29
C GLU A 376 25.12 2.69 -21.24
N VAL A 377 26.39 2.68 -21.62
CA VAL A 377 27.22 1.47 -21.60
C VAL A 377 27.42 1.02 -20.16
N ARG A 378 27.79 1.97 -19.29
CA ARG A 378 28.01 1.68 -17.87
C ARG A 378 26.71 1.28 -17.18
N MET A 379 25.57 1.87 -17.51
CA MET A 379 24.26 1.46 -16.99
C MET A 379 23.95 0.00 -17.34
N LYS A 380 24.19 -0.44 -18.58
CA LYS A 380 23.99 -1.84 -18.99
C LYS A 380 24.91 -2.81 -18.21
N GLU A 381 26.17 -2.41 -17.97
CA GLU A 381 27.09 -3.19 -17.14
C GLU A 381 26.58 -3.32 -15.71
N LEU A 382 26.11 -2.23 -15.10
CA LEU A 382 25.55 -2.22 -13.74
C LEU A 382 24.33 -3.13 -13.64
N TYR A 383 23.40 -3.08 -14.59
CA TYR A 383 22.27 -4.00 -14.66
C TYR A 383 22.73 -5.46 -14.76
N THR A 384 23.68 -5.76 -15.63
CA THR A 384 24.19 -7.12 -15.81
C THR A 384 24.85 -7.65 -14.54
N GLN A 385 25.65 -6.80 -13.87
CA GLN A 385 26.44 -7.21 -12.72
C GLN A 385 25.62 -7.27 -11.42
N TYR A 386 24.72 -6.31 -11.21
CA TYR A 386 24.06 -6.09 -9.91
C TYR A 386 22.58 -6.42 -9.89
N SER A 387 21.94 -6.79 -11.01
CA SER A 387 20.57 -7.32 -10.94
C SER A 387 20.51 -8.53 -10.00
N PRO A 388 19.66 -8.53 -8.96
CA PRO A 388 19.63 -9.63 -8.01
C PRO A 388 19.06 -10.90 -8.63
N GLU A 389 19.33 -12.04 -8.01
CA GLU A 389 18.94 -13.36 -8.52
C GLU A 389 17.43 -13.50 -8.72
N ILE A 390 16.61 -12.83 -7.92
CA ILE A 390 15.16 -12.84 -8.12
C ILE A 390 14.76 -12.25 -9.49
N VAL A 391 15.40 -11.16 -9.92
CA VAL A 391 15.16 -10.55 -11.24
C VAL A 391 15.64 -11.47 -12.36
N LYS A 392 16.81 -12.09 -12.22
CA LYS A 392 17.35 -13.04 -13.20
C LYS A 392 16.43 -14.26 -13.34
N LYS A 393 15.84 -14.73 -12.23
CA LYS A 393 15.00 -15.93 -12.20
C LYS A 393 13.61 -15.71 -12.78
N VAL A 394 12.92 -14.66 -12.38
CA VAL A 394 11.49 -14.48 -12.74
C VAL A 394 11.22 -13.20 -13.53
N GLY A 395 12.21 -12.33 -13.76
CA GLY A 395 12.01 -11.00 -14.34
C GLY A 395 11.40 -11.03 -15.76
N GLU A 396 11.85 -11.93 -16.63
CA GLU A 396 11.31 -12.04 -17.99
C GLU A 396 9.83 -12.51 -17.95
N MET A 397 9.53 -13.47 -17.08
CA MET A 397 8.16 -13.95 -16.92
C MET A 397 7.28 -12.89 -16.25
N ALA A 398 7.84 -12.12 -15.30
CA ALA A 398 7.16 -11.00 -14.67
C ALA A 398 6.71 -9.93 -15.68
N LYS A 399 7.56 -9.58 -16.64
CA LYS A 399 7.21 -8.64 -17.72
C LYS A 399 6.11 -9.20 -18.62
N LYS A 400 6.10 -10.52 -18.87
CA LYS A 400 5.09 -11.19 -19.69
C LYS A 400 3.73 -11.27 -18.98
N VAL A 401 3.71 -11.68 -17.71
CA VAL A 401 2.49 -11.78 -16.89
C VAL A 401 1.92 -10.40 -16.57
N GLY A 402 2.80 -9.41 -16.33
CA GLY A 402 2.40 -8.04 -16.12
C GLY A 402 2.16 -7.64 -14.64
N GLY A 403 1.30 -6.65 -14.45
CA GLY A 403 1.14 -5.96 -13.17
C GLY A 403 2.24 -4.90 -12.98
N HIS A 404 1.93 -3.63 -13.31
CA HIS A 404 2.86 -2.49 -13.23
C HIS A 404 4.25 -2.78 -13.80
N GLY A 405 4.32 -3.34 -15.01
CA GLY A 405 5.58 -3.67 -15.67
C GLY A 405 6.29 -4.91 -15.13
N GLY A 406 5.61 -5.70 -14.28
CA GLY A 406 6.11 -6.97 -13.74
C GLY A 406 6.44 -6.95 -12.25
N MET A 407 6.51 -5.76 -11.62
CA MET A 407 6.85 -5.68 -10.18
C MET A 407 5.82 -6.36 -9.29
N ASP A 408 4.53 -6.32 -9.64
CA ASP A 408 3.47 -7.02 -8.91
C ASP A 408 3.68 -8.53 -8.94
N PHE A 409 4.04 -9.09 -10.11
CA PHE A 409 4.31 -10.51 -10.23
C PHE A 409 5.53 -10.96 -9.44
N ILE A 410 6.63 -10.19 -9.45
CA ILE A 410 7.83 -10.50 -8.65
C ILE A 410 7.47 -10.54 -7.17
N MET A 411 6.69 -9.57 -6.69
CA MET A 411 6.21 -9.50 -5.30
C MET A 411 5.37 -10.73 -4.94
N ASP A 412 4.35 -11.04 -5.76
CA ASP A 412 3.46 -12.17 -5.53
C ASP A 412 4.22 -13.49 -5.55
N TRP A 413 5.10 -13.68 -6.53
CA TRP A 413 5.95 -14.86 -6.62
C TRP A 413 6.84 -15.01 -5.37
N ARG A 414 7.47 -13.92 -4.91
CA ARG A 414 8.34 -13.96 -3.74
C ARG A 414 7.57 -14.27 -2.45
N LEU A 415 6.39 -13.71 -2.27
CA LEU A 415 5.51 -14.04 -1.16
C LEU A 415 5.20 -15.55 -1.14
N MET A 416 4.79 -16.11 -2.28
CA MET A 416 4.48 -17.54 -2.39
C MET A 416 5.72 -18.40 -2.17
N ASP A 417 6.87 -18.02 -2.72
CA ASP A 417 8.13 -18.73 -2.52
C ASP A 417 8.55 -18.76 -1.04
N CYS A 418 8.40 -17.65 -0.33
CA CYS A 418 8.66 -17.59 1.11
C CYS A 418 7.73 -18.53 1.90
N LEU A 419 6.43 -18.48 1.65
CA LEU A 419 5.46 -19.34 2.36
C LEU A 419 5.68 -20.82 2.06
N ARG A 420 5.96 -21.17 0.81
CA ARG A 420 6.19 -22.56 0.38
C ARG A 420 7.46 -23.16 0.97
N ASN A 421 8.49 -22.36 1.13
CA ASN A 421 9.78 -22.81 1.66
C ASN A 421 9.97 -22.58 3.16
N GLY A 422 8.97 -22.00 3.86
CA GLY A 422 9.10 -21.69 5.28
C GLY A 422 10.19 -20.64 5.53
N LEU A 423 10.19 -19.55 4.75
CA LEU A 423 11.15 -18.46 4.85
C LEU A 423 10.51 -17.22 5.45
N PRO A 424 11.30 -16.32 6.06
CA PRO A 424 10.84 -15.00 6.43
C PRO A 424 10.38 -14.22 5.20
N LEU A 425 9.37 -13.38 5.37
CA LEU A 425 8.97 -12.44 4.33
C LEU A 425 9.94 -11.27 4.22
N ASP A 426 10.10 -10.73 3.01
CA ASP A 426 10.96 -9.57 2.76
C ASP A 426 10.41 -8.27 3.38
N GLN A 427 9.11 -8.22 3.61
CA GLN A 427 8.39 -7.15 4.29
C GLN A 427 7.60 -7.76 5.46
N SER A 428 7.93 -7.34 6.67
CA SER A 428 7.24 -7.78 7.88
C SER A 428 6.03 -6.90 8.21
N VAL A 429 5.25 -7.29 9.20
CA VAL A 429 4.16 -6.45 9.71
C VAL A 429 4.65 -5.09 10.22
N TYR A 430 5.87 -5.02 10.73
CA TYR A 430 6.46 -3.76 11.19
C TYR A 430 6.69 -2.77 10.06
N ASP A 431 7.09 -3.26 8.89
CA ASP A 431 7.31 -2.44 7.69
C ASP A 431 5.98 -1.87 7.20
N GLY A 432 4.96 -2.72 7.06
CA GLY A 432 3.62 -2.30 6.67
C GLY A 432 2.99 -1.28 7.63
N ALA A 433 3.10 -1.53 8.94
CA ALA A 433 2.61 -0.64 9.99
C ALA A 433 3.34 0.72 9.97
N LEU A 434 4.68 0.69 9.91
CA LEU A 434 5.50 1.90 9.90
C LEU A 434 5.24 2.76 8.67
N TRP A 435 5.30 2.18 7.47
CA TRP A 435 5.12 2.95 6.24
C TRP A 435 3.70 3.53 6.13
N SER A 436 2.68 2.78 6.56
CA SER A 436 1.30 3.28 6.61
C SER A 436 1.11 4.40 7.63
N SER A 437 1.83 4.36 8.77
CA SER A 437 1.67 5.35 9.85
C SER A 437 2.09 6.76 9.47
N VAL A 438 2.90 6.93 8.42
CA VAL A 438 3.30 8.26 7.92
C VAL A 438 2.07 9.06 7.46
N ALA A 439 1.02 8.41 6.95
CA ALA A 439 -0.19 9.12 6.55
C ALA A 439 -0.85 9.85 7.74
N PRO A 440 -1.33 9.19 8.82
CA PRO A 440 -1.94 9.89 9.95
C PRO A 440 -0.98 10.82 10.70
N LEU A 441 0.32 10.50 10.78
CA LEU A 441 1.31 11.39 11.40
C LEU A 441 1.48 12.69 10.60
N SER A 442 1.51 12.60 9.26
CA SER A 442 1.59 13.77 8.38
C SER A 442 0.33 14.64 8.48
N GLU A 443 -0.85 14.04 8.62
CA GLU A 443 -2.12 14.77 8.83
C GLU A 443 -2.08 15.57 10.12
N TRP A 444 -1.59 14.97 11.21
CA TRP A 444 -1.43 15.67 12.47
C TRP A 444 -0.46 16.85 12.34
N SER A 445 0.70 16.63 11.71
CA SER A 445 1.70 17.68 11.51
C SER A 445 1.15 18.85 10.68
N VAL A 446 0.48 18.57 9.55
CA VAL A 446 -0.16 19.59 8.70
C VAL A 446 -1.20 20.39 9.51
N ALA A 447 -2.07 19.71 10.25
CA ALA A 447 -3.11 20.37 11.07
C ALA A 447 -2.54 21.22 12.21
N ASN A 448 -1.34 20.88 12.69
CA ASN A 448 -0.62 21.57 13.76
C ASN A 448 0.52 22.48 13.25
N ARG A 449 0.37 23.08 12.06
CA ARG A 449 1.31 24.06 11.48
C ARG A 449 2.72 23.47 11.26
N SER A 450 2.79 22.26 10.77
CA SER A 450 4.02 21.51 10.47
C SER A 450 4.90 21.23 11.71
N GLN A 451 4.28 21.17 12.89
CA GLN A 451 5.00 20.73 14.08
C GLN A 451 5.50 19.31 13.88
N SER A 452 6.68 19.07 14.45
CA SER A 452 7.27 17.73 14.49
C SER A 452 6.47 16.80 15.38
N ILE A 453 6.31 15.55 14.94
CA ILE A 453 5.65 14.48 15.69
C ILE A 453 6.54 13.22 15.70
N ASP A 454 6.59 12.54 16.84
CA ASP A 454 7.34 11.30 16.99
C ASP A 454 6.72 10.20 16.10
N VAL A 455 7.57 9.33 15.55
CA VAL A 455 7.15 8.13 14.82
C VAL A 455 7.21 6.94 15.76
N PRO A 456 6.12 6.16 15.90
CA PRO A 456 6.07 4.99 16.76
C PRO A 456 7.18 3.98 16.43
N ASP A 457 7.77 3.38 17.46
CA ASP A 457 8.63 2.20 17.29
C ASP A 457 7.78 0.93 17.39
N PHE A 458 7.28 0.48 16.24
CA PHE A 458 6.48 -0.75 16.16
C PHE A 458 7.28 -2.01 16.48
N THR A 459 8.61 -1.94 16.45
CA THR A 459 9.49 -3.09 16.71
C THR A 459 9.83 -3.27 18.21
N GLY A 460 9.39 -2.34 19.07
CA GLY A 460 9.71 -2.37 20.51
C GLY A 460 11.22 -2.39 20.81
N GLY A 461 12.02 -1.78 19.95
CA GLY A 461 13.48 -1.70 20.09
C GLY A 461 14.26 -2.79 19.35
N SER A 462 13.61 -3.82 18.81
CA SER A 462 14.29 -4.91 18.08
C SER A 462 14.93 -4.47 16.77
N TRP A 463 14.55 -3.29 16.21
CA TRP A 463 15.21 -2.71 15.05
C TRP A 463 16.75 -2.64 15.19
N LYS A 464 17.27 -2.56 16.41
CA LYS A 464 18.73 -2.52 16.68
C LYS A 464 19.43 -3.83 16.34
N THR A 465 18.71 -4.94 16.36
CA THR A 465 19.26 -6.28 16.17
C THR A 465 18.69 -7.03 14.99
N ASN A 466 17.55 -6.58 14.46
CA ASN A 466 16.94 -7.13 13.25
C ASN A 466 17.91 -7.05 12.07
N LYS A 467 17.85 -8.04 11.19
CA LYS A 467 18.66 -8.10 9.97
C LYS A 467 17.75 -8.04 8.75
N PRO A 468 18.12 -7.27 7.72
CA PRO A 468 17.36 -7.24 6.48
C PRO A 468 17.42 -8.61 5.77
N HIS A 469 16.31 -9.00 5.14
CA HIS A 469 16.23 -10.26 4.40
C HIS A 469 16.87 -10.13 3.01
N GLY A 470 17.47 -11.21 2.55
CA GLY A 470 18.17 -11.23 1.27
C GLY A 470 17.21 -11.41 0.09
N ILE A 471 17.43 -10.63 -0.97
CA ILE A 471 16.74 -10.77 -2.27
C ILE A 471 17.54 -11.62 -3.27
N ASN A 472 18.65 -12.22 -2.83
CA ASN A 472 19.59 -12.98 -3.68
C ASN A 472 19.21 -14.47 -3.80
N LEU A 473 18.08 -14.89 -3.23
CA LEU A 473 17.58 -16.27 -3.26
C LEU A 473 18.60 -17.31 -2.75
N GLU A 474 19.49 -16.93 -1.82
CA GLU A 474 20.40 -17.88 -1.16
C GLU A 474 19.64 -19.02 -0.48
N THR A 475 18.43 -18.74 -0.03
CA THR A 475 17.44 -19.70 0.44
C THR A 475 16.12 -19.49 -0.29
N GLY A 476 15.41 -20.57 -0.64
CA GLY A 476 14.21 -20.50 -1.47
C GLY A 476 14.51 -20.46 -2.96
N GLY A 477 13.70 -19.75 -3.71
CA GLY A 477 13.82 -19.68 -5.16
C GLY A 477 13.45 -20.97 -5.87
N THR A 478 12.75 -21.89 -5.20
CA THR A 478 12.39 -23.22 -5.74
C THR A 478 11.02 -23.24 -6.43
N THR A 479 10.21 -22.20 -6.18
CA THR A 479 8.87 -22.07 -6.77
C THR A 479 8.97 -21.85 -8.27
N LYS A 480 8.26 -22.69 -9.05
CA LYS A 480 8.22 -22.59 -10.51
C LYS A 480 7.18 -21.57 -10.95
N VAL A 481 7.40 -21.01 -12.13
CA VAL A 481 6.36 -20.29 -12.87
C VAL A 481 5.76 -21.24 -13.89
N LEU A 482 4.44 -21.26 -13.99
CA LEU A 482 3.71 -22.16 -14.89
C LEU A 482 3.56 -21.51 -16.25
N ASP A 483 3.61 -22.32 -17.29
CA ASP A 483 3.23 -21.93 -18.65
C ASP A 483 1.74 -22.23 -18.81
N LEU A 484 0.92 -21.19 -18.74
CA LEU A 484 -0.53 -21.29 -18.87
C LEU A 484 -0.97 -20.91 -20.29
N PRO A 485 -2.06 -21.51 -20.81
CA PRO A 485 -2.63 -21.04 -22.06
C PRO A 485 -3.07 -19.57 -21.92
N GLU A 486 -2.93 -18.83 -23.01
CA GLU A 486 -3.53 -17.48 -23.05
C GLU A 486 -5.05 -17.60 -22.85
N PRO A 487 -5.66 -16.74 -22.03
CA PRO A 487 -7.09 -16.79 -21.82
C PRO A 487 -7.80 -16.53 -23.15
N VAL A 488 -8.78 -17.37 -23.45
CA VAL A 488 -9.64 -17.21 -24.60
C VAL A 488 -10.40 -15.89 -24.46
N GLU A 489 -9.90 -14.84 -25.15
CA GLU A 489 -10.40 -13.48 -25.30
C GLU A 489 -10.90 -12.77 -24.01
N LYS A 490 -10.13 -11.74 -23.63
CA LYS A 490 -10.70 -10.59 -22.90
C LYS A 490 -11.63 -9.84 -23.89
N LYS A 491 -12.93 -10.17 -23.91
CA LYS A 491 -13.97 -9.34 -24.51
C LYS A 491 -14.66 -8.51 -23.45
#